data_afd7f004bc6b7744dc6805921e134f80
#
_entry.id   afd7f004bc6b7744dc6805921e134f80
#
_cell.length_a   1.000
_cell.length_b   1.000
_cell.length_c   1.000
_cell.angle_alpha   90.00
_cell.angle_beta   90.00
_cell.angle_gamma   90.00
#
_symmetry.space_group_name_H-M   'P 1'
#
loop_
_entity.id
_entity.type
_entity.pdbx_description
1 polymer ?
#
loop_
_entity_poly.entity_id
_entity_poly.type
_entity_poly.pdbx_seq_one_letter_code
_entity_poly.pdbx_strand_id
1 'polypeptide(L)'
;MSCSRLRHIVLPDTVKFIESSAFKGCGELREAELSAELHSIGAFAFEDCKELRKITISYHTIRHDVNSFRGCVNMRSVDVKCGEGNRRNFMIATENEQAIWFYLRAVTSATDPRNGYMDKYDATFLEVRDETDRYYIAVSRLNNPFELTSEMKKIYHDALNGMIWNIIGEDRVDRLTMLGQLNCIDEENLCAYVDYAGRIGGGCIAYLLDYQQKSGRLDRHDFSL
;
A
#
# COMPACT_ATOMS: atom_id res chain seq x y z
N MET A 1 -1.71 -31.90 -9.15
CA MET A 1 -3.02 -31.82 -8.45
C MET A 1 -3.10 -30.46 -7.82
N SER A 2 -4.13 -29.66 -8.11
CA SER A 2 -4.30 -28.35 -7.45
C SER A 2 -5.08 -28.53 -6.15
N CYS A 3 -4.65 -27.85 -5.08
CA CYS A 3 -5.36 -27.81 -3.80
C CYS A 3 -6.51 -26.79 -3.89
N SER A 4 -7.53 -27.10 -4.70
CA SER A 4 -8.60 -26.15 -5.07
C SER A 4 -9.42 -25.62 -3.88
N ARG A 5 -9.40 -26.30 -2.74
CA ARG A 5 -10.11 -25.91 -1.50
C ARG A 5 -9.23 -25.23 -0.45
N LEU A 6 -7.94 -25.03 -0.73
CA LEU A 6 -7.03 -24.36 0.17
C LEU A 6 -7.39 -22.86 0.22
N ARG A 7 -7.70 -22.34 1.42
CA ARG A 7 -8.12 -20.94 1.60
C ARG A 7 -7.06 -20.05 2.24
N HIS A 8 -6.22 -20.64 3.05
CA HIS A 8 -5.16 -19.94 3.76
C HIS A 8 -3.95 -20.85 3.89
N ILE A 9 -2.76 -20.26 3.75
CA ILE A 9 -1.49 -20.96 3.91
C ILE A 9 -0.54 -20.13 4.77
N VAL A 10 0.13 -20.78 5.69
CA VAL A 10 1.25 -20.25 6.46
C VAL A 10 2.44 -21.18 6.25
N LEU A 11 3.50 -20.68 5.65
CA LEU A 11 4.72 -21.44 5.45
C LEU A 11 5.69 -21.15 6.61
N PRO A 12 6.17 -22.19 7.30
CA PRO A 12 7.14 -22.03 8.38
C PRO A 12 8.51 -21.57 7.86
N ASP A 13 9.34 -21.00 8.74
CA ASP A 13 10.64 -20.42 8.35
C ASP A 13 11.68 -21.47 7.90
N THR A 14 11.38 -22.75 8.06
CA THR A 14 12.16 -23.84 7.46
C THR A 14 12.04 -23.93 5.95
N VAL A 15 10.98 -23.33 5.34
CA VAL A 15 10.77 -23.31 3.89
C VAL A 15 11.63 -22.22 3.26
N LYS A 16 12.58 -22.62 2.44
CA LYS A 16 13.51 -21.72 1.76
C LYS A 16 13.13 -21.45 0.30
N PHE A 17 12.40 -22.36 -0.31
CA PHE A 17 12.07 -22.29 -1.73
C PHE A 17 10.63 -22.73 -1.96
N ILE A 18 9.93 -22.04 -2.84
CA ILE A 18 8.65 -22.46 -3.40
C ILE A 18 8.93 -22.85 -4.85
N GLU A 19 8.70 -24.12 -5.18
CA GLU A 19 8.97 -24.64 -6.50
C GLU A 19 7.95 -24.14 -7.55
N SER A 20 8.32 -24.28 -8.82
CA SER A 20 7.46 -23.89 -9.93
C SER A 20 6.08 -24.59 -9.83
N SER A 21 5.02 -23.82 -10.00
CA SER A 21 3.62 -24.28 -9.98
C SER A 21 3.16 -24.91 -8.65
N ALA A 22 3.86 -24.70 -7.53
CA ALA A 22 3.56 -25.35 -6.23
C ALA A 22 2.10 -25.13 -5.77
N PHE A 23 1.54 -23.96 -5.97
CA PHE A 23 0.15 -23.60 -5.62
C PHE A 23 -0.69 -23.22 -6.83
N LYS A 24 -0.24 -23.59 -8.03
CA LYS A 24 -0.98 -23.29 -9.27
C LYS A 24 -2.41 -23.82 -9.21
N GLY A 25 -3.38 -22.94 -9.50
CA GLY A 25 -4.79 -23.28 -9.54
C GLY A 25 -5.44 -23.49 -8.17
N CYS A 26 -4.82 -23.02 -7.07
CA CYS A 26 -5.48 -22.97 -5.76
C CYS A 26 -6.52 -21.85 -5.76
N GLY A 27 -7.64 -22.06 -6.47
CA GLY A 27 -8.61 -21.01 -6.79
C GLY A 27 -9.33 -20.40 -5.59
N GLU A 28 -9.46 -21.13 -4.47
CA GLU A 28 -10.07 -20.61 -3.23
C GLU A 28 -9.05 -19.97 -2.26
N LEU A 29 -7.75 -19.97 -2.58
CA LEU A 29 -6.71 -19.39 -1.72
C LEU A 29 -6.90 -17.88 -1.63
N ARG A 30 -7.13 -17.38 -0.42
CA ARG A 30 -7.40 -15.95 -0.14
C ARG A 30 -6.20 -15.23 0.43
N GLU A 31 -5.44 -15.92 1.27
CA GLU A 31 -4.30 -15.35 1.97
C GLU A 31 -3.14 -16.34 2.02
N ALA A 32 -1.93 -15.83 1.81
CA ALA A 32 -0.70 -16.60 1.92
C ALA A 32 0.32 -15.85 2.76
N GLU A 33 0.73 -16.45 3.87
CA GLU A 33 1.84 -15.98 4.69
C GLU A 33 3.07 -16.82 4.36
N LEU A 34 4.04 -16.22 3.70
CA LEU A 34 5.24 -16.91 3.27
C LEU A 34 6.32 -16.85 4.35
N SER A 35 7.19 -17.84 4.35
CA SER A 35 8.35 -17.94 5.24
C SER A 35 9.18 -16.65 5.24
N ALA A 36 9.61 -16.23 6.44
CA ALA A 36 10.54 -15.10 6.58
C ALA A 36 11.91 -15.40 5.95
N GLU A 37 12.26 -16.67 5.85
CA GLU A 37 13.51 -17.17 5.31
C GLU A 37 13.41 -17.62 3.84
N LEU A 38 12.33 -17.26 3.16
CA LEU A 38 12.10 -17.64 1.77
C LEU A 38 13.10 -16.95 0.84
N HIS A 39 13.81 -17.70 0.03
CA HIS A 39 14.80 -17.19 -0.91
C HIS A 39 14.24 -16.98 -2.33
N SER A 40 13.33 -17.84 -2.74
CA SER A 40 12.73 -17.72 -4.08
C SER A 40 11.34 -18.30 -4.20
N ILE A 41 10.59 -17.73 -5.14
CA ILE A 41 9.27 -18.20 -5.59
C ILE A 41 9.43 -18.56 -7.06
N GLY A 42 9.18 -19.83 -7.37
CA GLY A 42 9.32 -20.38 -8.71
C GLY A 42 8.27 -19.89 -9.71
N ALA A 43 8.52 -20.13 -10.99
CA ALA A 43 7.62 -19.72 -12.06
C ALA A 43 6.22 -20.34 -11.87
N PHE A 44 5.17 -19.54 -12.08
CA PHE A 44 3.77 -19.96 -11.98
C PHE A 44 3.38 -20.51 -10.59
N ALA A 45 4.14 -20.24 -9.53
CA ALA A 45 3.93 -20.82 -8.21
C ALA A 45 2.51 -20.60 -7.67
N PHE A 46 1.94 -19.41 -7.90
CA PHE A 46 0.56 -19.04 -7.51
C PHE A 46 -0.32 -18.72 -8.74
N GLU A 47 0.05 -19.23 -9.94
CA GLU A 47 -0.74 -18.95 -11.14
C GLU A 47 -2.20 -19.41 -10.94
N ASP A 48 -3.15 -18.55 -11.35
CA ASP A 48 -4.60 -18.78 -11.26
C ASP A 48 -5.12 -18.98 -9.81
N CYS A 49 -4.44 -18.46 -8.80
CA CYS A 49 -5.02 -18.31 -7.46
C CYS A 49 -5.97 -17.10 -7.46
N LYS A 50 -7.15 -17.28 -8.09
CA LYS A 50 -8.07 -16.18 -8.43
C LYS A 50 -8.61 -15.43 -7.20
N GLU A 51 -8.80 -16.13 -6.08
CA GLU A 51 -9.30 -15.52 -4.83
C GLU A 51 -8.19 -14.94 -3.95
N LEU A 52 -6.92 -15.04 -4.35
CA LEU A 52 -5.80 -14.52 -3.57
C LEU A 52 -5.85 -13.00 -3.51
N ARG A 53 -6.07 -12.46 -2.30
CA ARG A 53 -6.24 -11.03 -2.03
C ARG A 53 -5.04 -10.42 -1.34
N LYS A 54 -4.38 -11.21 -0.52
CA LYS A 54 -3.28 -10.78 0.32
C LYS A 54 -2.18 -11.82 0.34
N ILE A 55 -0.95 -11.33 0.22
CA ILE A 55 0.24 -12.15 0.43
C ILE A 55 1.19 -11.43 1.38
N THR A 56 1.79 -12.18 2.29
CA THR A 56 2.86 -11.67 3.14
C THR A 56 4.17 -12.30 2.71
N ILE A 57 5.15 -11.47 2.36
CA ILE A 57 6.48 -11.90 1.92
C ILE A 57 7.57 -11.30 2.81
N SER A 58 8.73 -11.94 2.85
CA SER A 58 9.94 -11.33 3.39
C SER A 58 10.64 -10.46 2.33
N TYR A 59 11.24 -9.35 2.76
CA TYR A 59 12.12 -8.57 1.88
C TYR A 59 13.33 -9.37 1.39
N HIS A 60 13.69 -10.46 2.10
CA HIS A 60 14.72 -11.40 1.68
C HIS A 60 14.33 -12.27 0.47
N THR A 61 13.05 -12.31 0.12
CA THR A 61 12.57 -13.03 -1.06
C THR A 61 12.99 -12.27 -2.33
N ILE A 62 14.29 -12.34 -2.63
CA ILE A 62 14.95 -11.53 -3.66
C ILE A 62 14.58 -11.98 -5.08
N ARG A 63 14.11 -13.22 -5.23
CA ARG A 63 13.82 -13.81 -6.54
C ARG A 63 12.40 -14.33 -6.61
N HIS A 64 11.58 -13.67 -7.38
CA HIS A 64 10.35 -14.23 -7.87
C HIS A 64 10.32 -14.15 -9.40
N ASP A 65 9.79 -15.17 -10.04
CA ASP A 65 9.50 -15.12 -11.46
C ASP A 65 8.33 -14.16 -11.71
N VAL A 66 8.39 -13.38 -12.79
CA VAL A 66 7.32 -12.42 -13.14
C VAL A 66 5.95 -13.08 -13.35
N ASN A 67 5.94 -14.38 -13.64
CA ASN A 67 4.71 -15.15 -13.82
C ASN A 67 4.28 -15.89 -12.53
N SER A 68 4.99 -15.73 -11.41
CA SER A 68 4.68 -16.45 -10.17
C SER A 68 3.24 -16.25 -9.71
N PHE A 69 2.66 -15.09 -9.99
CA PHE A 69 1.31 -14.71 -9.56
C PHE A 69 0.37 -14.38 -10.73
N ARG A 70 0.68 -14.87 -11.91
CA ARG A 70 -0.16 -14.66 -13.09
C ARG A 70 -1.58 -15.15 -12.84
N GLY A 71 -2.58 -14.33 -13.18
CA GLY A 71 -3.98 -14.68 -13.00
C GLY A 71 -4.51 -14.55 -11.57
N CYS A 72 -3.75 -13.95 -10.63
CA CYS A 72 -4.24 -13.58 -9.30
C CYS A 72 -5.02 -12.26 -9.37
N VAL A 73 -6.15 -12.26 -10.06
CA VAL A 73 -6.94 -11.07 -10.43
C VAL A 73 -7.52 -10.30 -9.24
N ASN A 74 -7.62 -10.92 -8.08
CA ASN A 74 -8.13 -10.30 -6.86
C ASN A 74 -7.04 -9.82 -5.90
N MET A 75 -5.75 -9.92 -6.27
CA MET A 75 -4.66 -9.43 -5.45
C MET A 75 -4.79 -7.92 -5.24
N ARG A 76 -4.80 -7.50 -3.96
CA ARG A 76 -4.96 -6.09 -3.57
C ARG A 76 -3.88 -5.60 -2.62
N SER A 77 -3.22 -6.52 -1.91
CA SER A 77 -2.17 -6.12 -0.98
C SER A 77 -1.04 -7.15 -0.88
N VAL A 78 0.16 -6.63 -0.72
CA VAL A 78 1.35 -7.38 -0.36
C VAL A 78 1.93 -6.77 0.90
N ASP A 79 1.96 -7.55 1.98
CA ASP A 79 2.67 -7.17 3.19
C ASP A 79 4.12 -7.60 3.07
N VAL A 80 5.04 -6.64 3.16
CA VAL A 80 6.47 -6.92 3.14
C VAL A 80 7.01 -6.87 4.56
N LYS A 81 7.52 -8.00 5.07
CA LYS A 81 8.17 -8.08 6.38
C LYS A 81 9.65 -7.74 6.23
N CYS A 82 10.11 -6.73 6.96
CA CYS A 82 11.47 -6.22 6.92
C CYS A 82 12.18 -6.44 8.26
N GLY A 83 13.12 -7.39 8.30
CA GLY A 83 14.06 -7.62 9.40
C GLY A 83 13.55 -8.44 10.59
N GLU A 84 14.49 -9.01 11.32
CA GLU A 84 14.24 -9.73 12.57
C GLU A 84 13.86 -8.77 13.71
N GLY A 85 12.77 -9.06 14.40
CA GLY A 85 12.41 -8.42 15.67
C GLY A 85 11.82 -7.01 15.58
N ASN A 86 12.07 -6.24 14.56
CA ASN A 86 11.40 -4.97 14.29
C ASN A 86 10.42 -5.16 13.14
N ARG A 87 9.15 -5.13 13.46
CA ARG A 87 8.05 -5.21 12.49
C ARG A 87 7.97 -3.94 11.65
N ARG A 88 8.98 -3.69 10.85
CA ARG A 88 8.97 -2.66 9.81
C ARG A 88 8.27 -3.24 8.58
N ASN A 89 6.99 -3.52 8.74
CA ASN A 89 6.19 -4.00 7.63
C ASN A 89 5.68 -2.79 6.88
N PHE A 90 5.69 -2.85 5.56
CA PHE A 90 4.91 -1.93 4.77
C PHE A 90 3.99 -2.72 3.85
N MET A 91 2.90 -2.12 3.48
CA MET A 91 1.89 -2.72 2.63
C MET A 91 1.91 -2.03 1.27
N ILE A 92 2.02 -2.83 0.22
CA ILE A 92 1.72 -2.38 -1.13
C ILE A 92 0.24 -2.67 -1.35
N ALA A 93 -0.55 -1.62 -1.55
CA ALA A 93 -1.96 -1.75 -1.86
C ALA A 93 -2.27 -0.96 -3.14
N THR A 94 -3.17 -1.49 -3.95
CA THR A 94 -3.61 -0.86 -5.19
C THR A 94 -4.94 -1.46 -5.65
N GLU A 95 -5.72 -0.70 -6.39
CA GLU A 95 -6.89 -1.22 -7.11
C GLU A 95 -6.50 -1.80 -8.47
N ASN A 96 -5.27 -1.55 -8.93
CA ASN A 96 -4.74 -2.06 -10.19
C ASN A 96 -3.89 -3.31 -9.92
N GLU A 97 -4.38 -4.48 -10.31
CA GLU A 97 -3.70 -5.76 -10.12
C GLU A 97 -2.32 -5.86 -10.79
N GLN A 98 -2.11 -5.15 -11.90
CA GLN A 98 -0.82 -5.15 -12.59
C GLN A 98 0.21 -4.28 -11.88
N ALA A 99 -0.22 -3.18 -11.28
CA ALA A 99 0.67 -2.27 -10.57
C ALA A 99 1.29 -2.91 -9.33
N ILE A 100 0.57 -3.80 -8.63
CA ILE A 100 1.10 -4.47 -7.44
C ILE A 100 2.39 -5.26 -7.74
N TRP A 101 2.47 -5.86 -8.92
CA TRP A 101 3.66 -6.62 -9.36
C TRP A 101 4.82 -5.70 -9.71
N PHE A 102 4.53 -4.57 -10.30
CA PHE A 102 5.53 -3.55 -10.60
C PHE A 102 6.18 -3.05 -9.30
N TYR A 103 5.37 -2.70 -8.29
CA TYR A 103 5.89 -2.21 -7.01
C TYR A 103 6.60 -3.30 -6.22
N LEU A 104 6.05 -4.51 -6.17
CA LEU A 104 6.71 -5.65 -5.54
C LEU A 104 8.07 -5.91 -6.17
N ARG A 105 8.17 -5.84 -7.49
CA ARG A 105 9.43 -6.02 -8.21
C ARG A 105 10.43 -4.91 -7.89
N ALA A 106 9.99 -3.66 -7.74
CA ALA A 106 10.85 -2.56 -7.33
C ALA A 106 11.47 -2.80 -5.94
N VAL A 107 10.67 -3.29 -5.00
CA VAL A 107 11.12 -3.66 -3.64
C VAL A 107 12.08 -4.84 -3.67
N THR A 108 11.72 -5.90 -4.39
CA THR A 108 12.48 -7.18 -4.37
C THR A 108 13.68 -7.20 -5.32
N SER A 109 13.80 -6.24 -6.25
CA SER A 109 14.93 -6.15 -7.18
C SER A 109 16.19 -5.51 -6.59
N ALA A 110 16.14 -5.04 -5.34
CA ALA A 110 17.31 -4.51 -4.66
C ALA A 110 18.36 -5.61 -4.46
N THR A 111 19.57 -5.35 -4.90
CA THR A 111 20.69 -6.29 -4.79
C THR A 111 21.24 -6.41 -3.37
N ASP A 112 21.04 -5.39 -2.54
CA ASP A 112 21.38 -5.39 -1.12
C ASP A 112 20.22 -4.77 -0.31
N PRO A 113 19.48 -5.58 0.46
CA PRO A 113 18.39 -5.10 1.26
C PRO A 113 18.82 -4.18 2.42
N ARG A 114 20.12 -4.11 2.74
CA ARG A 114 20.66 -3.21 3.78
C ARG A 114 20.92 -1.80 3.25
N ASN A 115 20.98 -1.63 1.92
CA ASN A 115 21.37 -0.38 1.29
C ASN A 115 20.28 0.09 0.29
N GLY A 116 19.29 0.83 0.77
CA GLY A 116 18.47 1.67 -0.10
C GLY A 116 17.41 0.97 -0.95
N TYR A 117 16.89 -0.20 -0.53
CA TYR A 117 15.79 -0.82 -1.28
C TYR A 117 14.51 0.02 -1.20
N MET A 118 14.29 0.73 -0.10
CA MET A 118 13.17 1.67 0.00
C MET A 118 13.38 2.90 -0.86
N ASP A 119 14.62 3.37 -1.04
CA ASP A 119 14.92 4.45 -1.97
C ASP A 119 14.52 4.09 -3.40
N LYS A 120 14.72 2.84 -3.81
CA LYS A 120 14.26 2.37 -5.13
C LYS A 120 12.74 2.31 -5.23
N TYR A 121 12.06 1.86 -4.17
CA TYR A 121 10.60 1.85 -4.12
C TYR A 121 10.07 3.27 -4.16
N ASP A 122 10.63 4.17 -3.35
CA ASP A 122 10.23 5.58 -3.31
C ASP A 122 10.53 6.28 -4.65
N ALA A 123 11.64 5.94 -5.32
CA ALA A 123 11.95 6.46 -6.65
C ALA A 123 10.91 6.03 -7.71
N THR A 124 10.37 4.80 -7.62
CA THR A 124 9.32 4.36 -8.56
C THR A 124 8.05 5.19 -8.48
N PHE A 125 7.74 5.77 -7.31
CA PHE A 125 6.59 6.65 -7.14
C PHE A 125 6.63 7.85 -8.07
N LEU A 126 7.82 8.38 -8.38
CA LEU A 126 8.01 9.52 -9.27
C LEU A 126 7.65 9.20 -10.73
N GLU A 127 7.69 7.92 -11.11
CA GLU A 127 7.37 7.43 -12.45
C GLU A 127 5.89 7.03 -12.61
N VAL A 128 5.19 6.82 -11.49
CA VAL A 128 3.79 6.40 -11.50
C VAL A 128 2.90 7.54 -11.96
N ARG A 129 2.09 7.29 -12.98
CA ARG A 129 1.16 8.28 -13.56
C ARG A 129 -0.28 8.09 -13.11
N ASP A 130 -0.66 6.85 -12.78
CA ASP A 130 -2.01 6.55 -12.30
C ASP A 130 -2.24 7.16 -10.92
N GLU A 131 -3.29 7.96 -10.78
CA GLU A 131 -3.59 8.72 -9.56
C GLU A 131 -4.00 7.78 -8.42
N THR A 132 -4.71 6.71 -8.71
CA THR A 132 -5.13 5.72 -7.71
C THR A 132 -3.93 4.99 -7.15
N ASP A 133 -3.00 4.58 -8.00
CA ASP A 133 -1.77 3.92 -7.56
C ASP A 133 -0.89 4.87 -6.74
N ARG A 134 -0.76 6.13 -7.18
CA ARG A 134 -0.07 7.17 -6.41
C ARG A 134 -0.67 7.34 -5.01
N TYR A 135 -2.00 7.38 -4.92
CA TYR A 135 -2.70 7.45 -3.64
C TYR A 135 -2.30 6.29 -2.71
N TYR A 136 -2.42 5.06 -3.18
CA TYR A 136 -2.13 3.89 -2.33
C TYR A 136 -0.66 3.78 -1.93
N ILE A 137 0.28 4.10 -2.82
CA ILE A 137 1.71 4.12 -2.49
C ILE A 137 1.99 5.17 -1.42
N ALA A 138 1.54 6.40 -1.62
CA ALA A 138 1.79 7.50 -0.69
C ALA A 138 1.18 7.21 0.69
N VAL A 139 -0.08 6.75 0.76
CA VAL A 139 -0.73 6.34 2.00
C VAL A 139 0.04 5.22 2.69
N SER A 140 0.45 4.19 1.95
CA SER A 140 1.22 3.07 2.50
C SER A 140 2.54 3.53 3.09
N ARG A 141 3.27 4.39 2.39
CA ARG A 141 4.58 4.89 2.82
C ARG A 141 4.48 5.84 4.02
N LEU A 142 3.49 6.72 4.06
CA LEU A 142 3.28 7.62 5.19
C LEU A 142 2.81 6.89 6.46
N ASN A 143 2.03 5.81 6.31
CA ASN A 143 1.66 4.94 7.44
C ASN A 143 2.85 4.09 7.95
N ASN A 144 3.85 3.86 7.11
CA ASN A 144 5.02 3.04 7.43
C ASN A 144 6.32 3.80 7.05
N PRO A 145 6.67 4.87 7.77
CA PRO A 145 7.69 5.83 7.35
C PRO A 145 9.15 5.40 7.62
N PHE A 146 9.42 4.12 7.87
CA PHE A 146 10.79 3.69 8.11
C PHE A 146 11.68 3.98 6.89
N GLU A 147 12.92 4.45 7.14
CA GLU A 147 13.86 4.87 6.11
C GLU A 147 13.30 5.91 5.12
N LEU A 148 12.22 6.60 5.48
CA LEU A 148 11.61 7.63 4.65
C LEU A 148 12.34 8.95 4.86
N THR A 149 12.95 9.48 3.80
CA THR A 149 13.59 10.80 3.85
C THR A 149 12.57 11.92 4.01
N SER A 150 13.00 13.05 4.60
CA SER A 150 12.14 14.23 4.74
C SER A 150 11.67 14.75 3.37
N GLU A 151 12.51 14.65 2.35
CA GLU A 151 12.19 15.05 0.99
C GLU A 151 11.08 14.16 0.40
N MET A 152 11.23 12.83 0.46
CA MET A 152 10.21 11.91 -0.02
C MET A 152 8.91 12.01 0.78
N LYS A 153 9.00 12.21 2.10
CA LYS A 153 7.82 12.46 2.92
C LYS A 153 7.03 13.67 2.40
N LYS A 154 7.73 14.76 2.10
CA LYS A 154 7.09 15.95 1.52
C LYS A 154 6.46 15.66 0.17
N ILE A 155 7.16 14.93 -0.72
CA ILE A 155 6.64 14.55 -2.04
C ILE A 155 5.33 13.75 -1.90
N TYR A 156 5.27 12.79 -0.96
CA TYR A 156 4.05 12.03 -0.70
C TYR A 156 2.90 12.90 -0.17
N HIS A 157 3.20 13.81 0.78
CA HIS A 157 2.21 14.75 1.28
C HIS A 157 1.67 15.66 0.18
N ASP A 158 2.55 16.25 -0.62
CA ASP A 158 2.17 17.15 -1.72
C ASP A 158 1.31 16.42 -2.76
N ALA A 159 1.67 15.16 -3.06
CA ALA A 159 0.91 14.33 -3.99
C ALA A 159 -0.52 14.04 -3.48
N LEU A 160 -0.66 13.66 -2.20
CA LEU A 160 -1.97 13.38 -1.59
C LEU A 160 -2.82 14.66 -1.48
N ASN A 161 -2.19 15.78 -1.10
CA ASN A 161 -2.88 17.06 -1.03
C ASN A 161 -3.43 17.48 -2.41
N GLY A 162 -2.64 17.29 -3.48
CA GLY A 162 -3.09 17.55 -4.85
C GLY A 162 -4.32 16.74 -5.30
N MET A 163 -4.61 15.60 -4.64
CA MET A 163 -5.75 14.74 -4.96
C MET A 163 -7.06 15.13 -4.25
N ILE A 164 -7.03 16.04 -3.28
CA ILE A 164 -8.18 16.34 -2.41
C ILE A 164 -9.40 16.77 -3.23
N TRP A 165 -9.22 17.61 -4.24
CA TRP A 165 -10.31 18.08 -5.10
C TRP A 165 -11.03 16.93 -5.80
N ASN A 166 -10.28 15.97 -6.36
CA ASN A 166 -10.85 14.81 -7.03
C ASN A 166 -11.55 13.89 -6.02
N ILE A 167 -10.95 13.67 -4.86
CA ILE A 167 -11.52 12.87 -3.77
C ILE A 167 -12.86 13.43 -3.31
N ILE A 168 -12.97 14.78 -3.17
CA ILE A 168 -14.24 15.44 -2.83
C ILE A 168 -15.23 15.33 -3.99
N GLY A 169 -14.78 15.54 -5.22
CA GLY A 169 -15.63 15.46 -6.42
C GLY A 169 -16.25 14.08 -6.63
N GLU A 170 -15.55 13.03 -6.22
CA GLU A 170 -16.00 11.63 -6.25
C GLU A 170 -16.74 11.19 -4.96
N ASP A 171 -16.87 12.08 -3.98
CA ASP A 171 -17.40 11.82 -2.65
C ASP A 171 -16.75 10.64 -1.92
N ARG A 172 -15.43 10.48 -2.05
CA ARG A 172 -14.65 9.40 -1.44
C ARG A 172 -14.29 9.73 0.01
N VAL A 173 -15.28 9.64 0.90
CA VAL A 173 -15.13 9.91 2.34
C VAL A 173 -14.05 9.02 2.98
N ASP A 174 -13.95 7.78 2.55
CA ASP A 174 -12.94 6.82 2.98
C ASP A 174 -11.51 7.34 2.73
N ARG A 175 -11.24 7.82 1.52
CA ARG A 175 -9.96 8.41 1.15
C ARG A 175 -9.69 9.71 1.88
N LEU A 176 -10.68 10.59 1.96
CA LEU A 176 -10.55 11.88 2.63
C LEU A 176 -10.24 11.70 4.14
N THR A 177 -10.89 10.73 4.79
CA THR A 177 -10.63 10.37 6.19
C THR A 177 -9.17 9.92 6.38
N MET A 178 -8.65 9.11 5.47
CA MET A 178 -7.25 8.68 5.51
C MET A 178 -6.28 9.87 5.37
N LEU A 179 -6.57 10.82 4.49
CA LEU A 179 -5.75 12.02 4.34
C LEU A 179 -5.74 12.87 5.62
N GLY A 180 -6.86 13.00 6.30
CA GLY A 180 -6.92 13.71 7.58
C GLY A 180 -6.13 13.01 8.68
N GLN A 181 -6.17 11.67 8.76
CA GLN A 181 -5.37 10.89 9.71
C GLN A 181 -3.86 11.03 9.46
N LEU A 182 -3.45 11.22 8.22
CA LEU A 182 -2.06 11.44 7.81
C LEU A 182 -1.63 12.91 7.87
N ASN A 183 -2.51 13.82 8.30
CA ASN A 183 -2.29 15.27 8.29
C ASN A 183 -1.92 15.79 6.88
N CYS A 184 -2.56 15.25 5.85
CA CYS A 184 -2.35 15.64 4.45
C CYS A 184 -3.41 16.61 3.93
N ILE A 185 -4.36 17.05 4.77
CA ILE A 185 -5.34 18.09 4.41
C ILE A 185 -4.69 19.45 4.69
N ASP A 186 -4.55 20.24 3.65
CA ASP A 186 -4.01 21.60 3.73
C ASP A 186 -5.01 22.53 4.42
N GLU A 187 -4.64 23.07 5.58
CA GLU A 187 -5.48 23.97 6.37
C GLU A 187 -5.73 25.30 5.69
N GLU A 188 -4.79 25.79 4.88
CA GLU A 188 -4.95 27.04 4.14
C GLU A 188 -6.09 26.96 3.12
N ASN A 189 -6.30 25.78 2.53
CA ASN A 189 -7.35 25.53 1.56
C ASN A 189 -8.63 24.93 2.17
N LEU A 190 -8.69 24.70 3.48
CA LEU A 190 -9.79 23.97 4.13
C LEU A 190 -11.14 24.62 3.87
N CYS A 191 -11.26 25.95 3.95
CA CYS A 191 -12.51 26.65 3.65
C CYS A 191 -12.96 26.43 2.19
N ALA A 192 -12.02 26.43 1.24
CA ALA A 192 -12.33 26.18 -0.16
C ALA A 192 -12.77 24.74 -0.41
N TYR A 193 -12.20 23.77 0.31
CA TYR A 193 -12.65 22.36 0.29
C TYR A 193 -14.06 22.21 0.83
N VAL A 194 -14.39 22.87 1.96
CA VAL A 194 -15.74 22.86 2.53
C VAL A 194 -16.76 23.45 1.55
N ASP A 195 -16.45 24.61 0.95
CA ASP A 195 -17.32 25.27 -0.04
C ASP A 195 -17.54 24.38 -1.27
N TYR A 196 -16.49 23.73 -1.76
CA TYR A 196 -16.59 22.82 -2.89
C TYR A 196 -17.42 21.58 -2.57
N ALA A 197 -17.16 20.94 -1.43
CA ALA A 197 -17.92 19.79 -0.95
C ALA A 197 -19.40 20.14 -0.75
N GLY A 198 -19.70 21.35 -0.27
CA GLY A 198 -21.08 21.85 -0.12
C GLY A 198 -21.83 21.97 -1.43
N ARG A 199 -21.14 22.26 -2.53
CA ARG A 199 -21.74 22.29 -3.90
C ARG A 199 -21.94 20.92 -4.50
N ILE A 200 -21.03 19.98 -4.21
CA ILE A 200 -21.14 18.59 -4.67
C ILE A 200 -22.23 17.85 -3.87
N GLY A 201 -22.30 18.09 -2.56
CA GLY A 201 -23.11 17.30 -1.63
C GLY A 201 -22.39 16.00 -1.24
N GLY A 202 -23.09 15.14 -0.47
CA GLY A 202 -22.56 13.84 -0.05
C GLY A 202 -21.89 13.84 1.31
N GLY A 203 -21.05 12.83 1.57
CA GLY A 203 -20.46 12.58 2.88
C GLY A 203 -19.21 13.42 3.17
N CYS A 204 -18.47 13.83 2.15
CA CYS A 204 -17.23 14.59 2.30
C CYS A 204 -17.43 15.92 3.01
N ILE A 205 -18.57 16.61 2.78
CA ILE A 205 -18.88 17.87 3.48
C ILE A 205 -18.99 17.68 4.99
N ALA A 206 -19.68 16.62 5.45
CA ALA A 206 -19.82 16.34 6.88
C ALA A 206 -18.47 16.07 7.54
N TYR A 207 -17.60 15.31 6.86
CA TYR A 207 -16.25 15.05 7.34
C TYR A 207 -15.41 16.32 7.44
N LEU A 208 -15.40 17.17 6.42
CA LEU A 208 -14.61 18.41 6.40
C LEU A 208 -15.07 19.43 7.46
N LEU A 209 -16.36 19.53 7.70
CA LEU A 209 -16.89 20.37 8.78
C LEU A 209 -16.47 19.88 10.17
N ASP A 210 -16.50 18.57 10.41
CA ASP A 210 -15.99 17.96 11.66
C ASP A 210 -14.48 18.16 11.81
N TYR A 211 -13.73 17.97 10.72
CA TYR A 211 -12.28 18.20 10.68
C TYR A 211 -11.93 19.66 11.00
N GLN A 212 -12.61 20.62 10.39
CA GLN A 212 -12.44 22.04 10.65
C GLN A 212 -12.73 22.44 12.12
N GLN A 213 -13.77 21.83 12.71
CA GLN A 213 -14.07 22.08 14.13
C GLN A 213 -12.98 21.55 15.06
N LYS A 214 -12.35 20.41 14.71
CA LYS A 214 -11.30 19.80 15.50
C LYS A 214 -9.97 20.54 15.37
N SER A 215 -9.56 20.93 14.16
CA SER A 215 -8.36 21.72 13.92
C SER A 215 -8.46 23.11 14.54
N GLY A 216 -9.58 23.81 14.40
CA GLY A 216 -9.79 25.12 15.04
C GLY A 216 -9.89 25.11 16.58
N ARG A 217 -10.05 23.93 17.22
CA ARG A 217 -9.95 23.77 18.68
C ARG A 217 -8.50 23.66 19.18
N LEU A 218 -7.60 23.13 18.36
CA LEU A 218 -6.18 23.05 18.71
C LEU A 218 -5.55 24.45 18.79
N ASP A 219 -5.90 25.35 17.87
CA ASP A 219 -5.39 26.74 17.86
C ASP A 219 -5.88 27.61 19.05
N ARG A 220 -7.00 27.24 19.71
CA ARG A 220 -7.54 28.01 20.85
C ARG A 220 -6.97 27.59 22.21
N HIS A 221 -6.32 26.43 22.29
CA HIS A 221 -5.76 25.96 23.57
C HIS A 221 -4.27 26.29 23.79
N ASP A 222 -3.54 26.66 22.73
CA ASP A 222 -2.11 27.00 22.85
C ASP A 222 -1.82 28.49 23.18
N PHE A 223 -2.83 29.34 23.33
CA PHE A 223 -2.70 30.77 23.65
C PHE A 223 -3.27 31.17 24.99
N SER A 224 -3.33 30.28 25.96
CA SER A 224 -3.67 30.64 27.34
C SER A 224 -2.53 30.21 28.29
N LEU A 225 -1.45 31.00 28.32
CA LEU A 225 -0.53 31.18 29.43
C LEU A 225 -0.22 32.68 29.56
#